data_78fbf8b306aa083d6de1fe1fb3a6080b
#
_entry.id   78fbf8b306aa083d6de1fe1fb3a6080b
#
_cell.length_a   1.000
_cell.length_b   1.000
_cell.length_c   1.000
_cell.angle_alpha   90.00
_cell.angle_beta   90.00
_cell.angle_gamma   90.00
#
_symmetry.space_group_name_H-M   'P 1'
#
loop_
_entity.id
_entity.type
_entity.pdbx_description
1 polymer ?
#
loop_
_entity_poly.entity_id
_entity_poly.type
_entity_poly.pdbx_seq_one_letter_code
_entity_poly.pdbx_strand_id
1 'polypeptide(L)'
;MGNTNSLKYGNSVNYYEGVVVEDRGDIVTLDVKGRLGYLELTKDMFIAEYPFKLGQVVGWKMSFLEQLPGDAGDSYVRGVMNPDHTIYMESTVSLVEDCAISVDISDNQGFFKTPMRMLLSDVPFEVGQTVGWNMSKIVQLGPDADDKYVSNIHNRERRAIEISNRNN
;
A
#
# COMPACT_ATOMS: atom_id res chain seq x y z
N MET A 1 -26.46 12.99 8.89
CA MET A 1 -26.12 12.63 8.52
C MET A 1 -25.06 12.58 7.87
N GLY A 2 -24.65 12.74 7.35
CA GLY A 2 -23.54 12.95 6.60
C GLY A 2 -22.51 11.95 6.47
N ASN A 3 -22.70 10.84 6.96
CA ASN A 3 -21.68 9.82 6.96
C ASN A 3 -21.76 8.88 5.78
N THR A 4 -22.51 9.27 4.78
CA THR A 4 -22.60 8.51 3.53
C THR A 4 -21.26 8.40 2.82
N ASN A 5 -20.32 9.30 3.16
CA ASN A 5 -18.99 9.30 2.59
C ASN A 5 -17.98 8.50 3.41
N SER A 6 -18.44 7.81 4.45
CA SER A 6 -17.54 6.96 5.22
C SER A 6 -17.43 5.57 4.61
N LEU A 7 -16.24 4.97 4.73
CA LEU A 7 -16.05 3.59 4.35
C LEU A 7 -16.88 2.69 5.28
N LYS A 8 -17.46 1.63 4.74
CA LYS A 8 -18.27 0.69 5.53
C LYS A 8 -17.44 0.02 6.62
N TYR A 9 -16.20 -0.29 6.32
CA TYR A 9 -15.30 -1.04 7.20
C TYR A 9 -14.05 -0.25 7.54
N GLY A 10 -14.09 1.07 7.38
CA GLY A 10 -12.92 1.92 7.59
C GLY A 10 -12.38 1.94 9.01
N ASN A 11 -13.22 1.61 10.00
CA ASN A 11 -12.78 1.52 11.39
C ASN A 11 -12.25 0.13 11.77
N SER A 12 -12.37 -0.84 10.87
CA SER A 12 -11.85 -2.20 11.08
C SER A 12 -10.42 -2.26 10.57
N VAL A 13 -9.50 -1.67 11.32
CA VAL A 13 -8.09 -1.62 10.92
C VAL A 13 -7.31 -2.76 11.58
N ASN A 14 -6.41 -3.33 10.80
CA ASN A 14 -5.50 -4.37 11.25
C ASN A 14 -4.08 -3.85 11.15
N TYR A 15 -3.19 -4.45 11.92
CA TYR A 15 -1.77 -4.11 11.89
C TYR A 15 -1.06 -4.91 10.80
N TYR A 16 -0.25 -4.23 10.00
CA TYR A 16 0.54 -4.82 8.93
C TYR A 16 2.00 -4.45 9.08
N GLU A 17 2.85 -5.31 8.58
CA GLU A 17 4.29 -5.02 8.47
C GLU A 17 4.74 -5.16 7.03
N GLY A 18 5.76 -4.40 6.68
CA GLY A 18 6.38 -4.47 5.38
C GLY A 18 7.89 -4.34 5.49
N VAL A 19 8.55 -4.64 4.38
CA VAL A 19 10.00 -4.57 4.27
C VAL A 19 10.35 -3.56 3.20
N VAL A 20 11.27 -2.64 3.50
CA VAL A 20 11.75 -1.67 2.52
C VAL A 20 12.55 -2.43 1.46
N VAL A 21 12.09 -2.40 0.22
CA VAL A 21 12.75 -3.07 -0.90
C VAL A 21 13.33 -2.11 -1.93
N GLU A 22 12.92 -0.84 -1.89
CA GLU A 22 13.44 0.18 -2.78
C GLU A 22 13.27 1.56 -2.15
N ASP A 23 14.28 2.40 -2.31
CA ASP A 23 14.24 3.82 -1.89
C ASP A 23 14.66 4.66 -3.10
N ARG A 24 13.70 5.39 -3.67
CA ARG A 24 13.92 6.22 -4.85
C ARG A 24 14.10 7.71 -4.53
N GLY A 25 14.37 8.03 -3.28
CA GLY A 25 14.56 9.41 -2.83
C GLY A 25 13.31 10.01 -2.20
N ASP A 26 12.25 10.16 -2.96
CA ASP A 26 10.97 10.70 -2.51
C ASP A 26 9.92 9.62 -2.25
N ILE A 27 10.09 8.44 -2.81
CA ILE A 27 9.15 7.32 -2.69
C ILE A 27 9.90 6.09 -2.18
N VAL A 28 9.27 5.38 -1.27
CA VAL A 28 9.76 4.11 -0.72
C VAL A 28 8.81 3.00 -1.12
N THR A 29 9.36 1.88 -1.60
CA THR A 29 8.57 0.69 -1.95
C THR A 29 8.71 -0.34 -0.84
N LEU A 30 7.56 -0.87 -0.42
CA LEU A 30 7.44 -1.87 0.62
C LEU A 30 6.92 -3.18 0.03
N ASP A 31 7.55 -4.29 0.43
CA ASP A 31 6.99 -5.62 0.23
C ASP A 31 6.14 -5.90 1.47
N VAL A 32 4.83 -5.98 1.31
CA VAL A 32 3.91 -6.16 2.44
C VAL A 32 3.93 -7.62 2.86
N LYS A 33 4.27 -7.87 4.13
CA LYS A 33 4.39 -9.24 4.65
C LYS A 33 3.06 -9.99 4.52
N GLY A 34 3.15 -11.30 4.36
CA GLY A 34 1.98 -12.15 4.20
C GLY A 34 1.52 -12.26 2.75
N ARG A 35 2.37 -11.93 1.80
CA ARG A 35 2.06 -11.94 0.37
C ARG A 35 0.91 -11.00 0.04
N LEU A 36 0.91 -9.83 0.65
CA LEU A 36 -0.14 -8.83 0.47
C LEU A 36 0.22 -7.76 -0.57
N GLY A 37 1.31 -7.97 -1.30
CA GLY A 37 1.65 -7.15 -2.44
C GLY A 37 2.73 -6.12 -2.17
N TYR A 38 2.78 -5.10 -3.02
CA TYR A 38 3.77 -4.03 -2.98
C TYR A 38 3.08 -2.68 -2.82
N LEU A 39 3.54 -1.91 -1.85
CA LEU A 39 3.00 -0.60 -1.54
C LEU A 39 4.10 0.45 -1.72
N GLU A 40 3.90 1.38 -2.65
CA GLU A 40 4.80 2.51 -2.85
C GLU A 40 4.16 3.74 -2.26
N LEU A 41 4.87 4.47 -1.41
CA LEU A 41 4.38 5.68 -0.79
C LEU A 41 5.46 6.75 -0.73
N THR A 42 5.02 8.01 -0.79
CA THR A 42 5.91 9.13 -0.55
C THR A 42 6.37 9.13 0.90
N LYS A 43 7.57 9.69 1.13
CA LYS A 43 8.18 9.65 2.47
C LYS A 43 7.40 10.41 3.53
N ASP A 44 6.53 11.33 3.15
CA ASP A 44 5.67 12.04 4.10
C ASP A 44 4.62 11.13 4.75
N MET A 45 4.39 9.94 4.21
CA MET A 45 3.54 8.93 4.85
C MET A 45 4.27 8.15 5.95
N PHE A 46 5.57 8.38 6.13
CA PHE A 46 6.38 7.69 7.13
C PHE A 46 6.72 8.62 8.28
N ILE A 47 6.76 8.07 9.49
CA ILE A 47 7.39 8.73 10.63
C ILE A 47 8.85 8.28 10.61
N ALA A 48 9.71 9.08 9.99
CA ALA A 48 11.08 8.68 9.70
C ALA A 48 12.02 9.09 10.84
N GLU A 49 12.25 8.19 11.77
CA GLU A 49 13.18 8.38 12.89
C GLU A 49 14.62 7.99 12.52
N TYR A 50 14.77 7.17 11.48
CA TYR A 50 16.06 6.63 11.04
C TYR A 50 16.21 6.79 9.54
N PRO A 51 17.44 6.75 9.01
CA PRO A 51 17.62 6.65 7.55
C PRO A 51 16.96 5.37 7.02
N PHE A 52 16.38 5.45 5.84
CA PHE A 52 15.79 4.27 5.21
C PHE A 52 16.88 3.33 4.72
N LYS A 53 16.68 2.02 4.93
CA LYS A 53 17.60 0.98 4.49
C LYS A 53 16.83 -0.16 3.85
N LEU A 54 17.36 -0.71 2.78
CA LEU A 54 16.78 -1.93 2.18
C LEU A 54 16.81 -3.05 3.21
N GLY A 55 15.69 -3.75 3.38
CA GLY A 55 15.53 -4.81 4.37
C GLY A 55 15.03 -4.33 5.73
N GLN A 56 14.86 -3.03 5.92
CA GLN A 56 14.31 -2.50 7.15
C GLN A 56 12.83 -2.85 7.26
N VAL A 57 12.39 -3.22 8.47
CA VAL A 57 10.98 -3.56 8.72
C VAL A 57 10.25 -2.33 9.21
N VAL A 58 9.05 -2.13 8.66
CA VAL A 58 8.16 -1.03 9.01
C VAL A 58 6.77 -1.58 9.36
N GLY A 59 5.97 -0.81 10.06
CA GLY A 59 4.63 -1.24 10.45
C GLY A 59 3.61 -0.10 10.36
N TRP A 60 2.36 -0.47 10.14
CA TRP A 60 1.24 0.47 10.09
C TRP A 60 -0.09 -0.26 10.33
N LYS A 61 -1.13 0.53 10.53
CA LYS A 61 -2.50 0.02 10.59
C LYS A 61 -3.22 0.41 9.31
N MET A 62 -4.09 -0.48 8.82
CA MET A 62 -4.82 -0.25 7.57
C MET A 62 -6.12 -1.04 7.57
N SER A 63 -7.18 -0.44 7.02
CA SER A 63 -8.43 -1.14 6.74
C SER A 63 -8.32 -1.87 5.40
N PHE A 64 -9.29 -2.74 5.12
CA PHE A 64 -9.42 -3.30 3.77
C PHE A 64 -9.70 -2.19 2.75
N LEU A 65 -9.31 -2.42 1.51
CA LEU A 65 -9.62 -1.53 0.41
C LEU A 65 -11.06 -1.76 -0.03
N GLU A 66 -11.85 -0.71 -0.11
CA GLU A 66 -13.26 -0.80 -0.49
C GLU A 66 -13.51 -0.13 -1.82
N GLN A 67 -14.22 -0.83 -2.69
CA GLN A 67 -14.69 -0.26 -3.95
C GLN A 67 -15.74 0.82 -3.64
N LEU A 68 -15.57 1.98 -4.22
CA LEU A 68 -16.46 3.11 -4.00
C LEU A 68 -17.33 3.35 -5.24
N PRO A 69 -18.51 4.00 -5.09
CA PRO A 69 -19.30 4.42 -6.24
C PRO A 69 -18.46 5.32 -7.17
N GLY A 70 -18.76 5.28 -8.46
CA GLY A 70 -17.95 5.94 -9.47
C GLY A 70 -17.61 7.39 -9.25
N ASP A 71 -18.53 8.16 -8.64
CA ASP A 71 -18.33 9.58 -8.34
C ASP A 71 -18.12 9.86 -6.85
N ALA A 72 -17.79 8.85 -6.09
CA ALA A 72 -17.71 8.95 -4.64
C ALA A 72 -16.55 9.83 -4.16
N GLY A 73 -15.52 10.02 -4.99
CA GLY A 73 -14.34 10.77 -4.59
C GLY A 73 -14.63 12.14 -4.02
N ASP A 74 -15.61 12.84 -4.57
CA ASP A 74 -16.00 14.18 -4.08
C ASP A 74 -16.79 14.10 -2.78
N SER A 75 -17.32 12.94 -2.43
CA SER A 75 -18.14 12.73 -1.24
C SER A 75 -17.34 12.33 -0.01
N TYR A 76 -16.10 11.89 -0.19
CA TYR A 76 -15.30 11.35 0.90
C TYR A 76 -14.40 12.43 1.50
N VAL A 77 -14.30 12.43 2.82
CA VAL A 77 -13.48 13.39 3.55
C VAL A 77 -12.05 12.84 3.66
N ARG A 78 -11.11 13.60 3.10
CA ARG A 78 -9.70 13.24 3.12
C ARG A 78 -8.99 13.89 4.30
N GLY A 79 -7.96 13.21 4.79
CA GLY A 79 -7.09 13.78 5.81
C GLY A 79 -7.71 13.89 7.19
N VAL A 80 -8.93 13.37 7.37
CA VAL A 80 -9.58 13.37 8.68
C VAL A 80 -9.09 12.14 9.47
N MET A 81 -8.51 12.40 10.63
CA MET A 81 -8.05 11.34 11.51
C MET A 81 -9.23 10.72 12.23
N ASN A 82 -9.35 9.40 12.18
CA ASN A 82 -10.33 8.67 12.97
C ASN A 82 -9.71 8.29 14.33
N PRO A 83 -10.47 7.63 15.24
CA PRO A 83 -9.93 7.27 16.56
C PRO A 83 -8.66 6.42 16.55
N ASP A 84 -8.37 5.74 15.44
CA ASP A 84 -7.15 4.94 15.31
C ASP A 84 -6.00 5.73 14.70
N HIS A 85 -6.15 7.03 14.57
CA HIS A 85 -5.15 7.92 13.96
C HIS A 85 -4.82 7.52 12.52
N THR A 86 -5.84 7.09 11.78
CA THR A 86 -5.67 6.78 10.36
C THR A 86 -6.13 7.93 9.48
N ILE A 87 -5.60 7.94 8.27
CA ILE A 87 -5.89 8.93 7.23
C ILE A 87 -6.62 8.21 6.11
N TYR A 88 -7.65 8.85 5.58
CA TYR A 88 -8.35 8.32 4.41
C TYR A 88 -7.48 8.42 3.17
N MET A 89 -7.32 7.27 2.48
CA MET A 89 -6.59 7.15 1.24
C MET A 89 -7.56 6.81 0.11
N GLU A 90 -7.36 7.44 -1.03
CA GLU A 90 -8.17 7.21 -2.21
C GLU A 90 -7.29 6.91 -3.40
N SER A 91 -7.74 5.99 -4.25
CA SER A 91 -6.96 5.55 -5.40
C SER A 91 -7.86 5.21 -6.57
N THR A 92 -7.24 5.05 -7.74
CA THR A 92 -7.92 4.64 -8.97
C THR A 92 -7.34 3.31 -9.43
N VAL A 93 -8.21 2.37 -9.77
CA VAL A 93 -7.79 1.07 -10.29
C VAL A 93 -7.11 1.27 -11.65
N SER A 94 -5.86 0.82 -11.77
CA SER A 94 -5.08 0.93 -13.00
C SER A 94 -4.91 -0.39 -13.74
N LEU A 95 -5.03 -1.52 -13.03
CA LEU A 95 -4.89 -2.84 -13.61
C LEU A 95 -5.69 -3.85 -12.80
N VAL A 96 -6.41 -4.73 -13.49
CA VAL A 96 -7.14 -5.84 -12.86
C VAL A 96 -6.58 -7.15 -13.40
N GLU A 97 -6.11 -7.99 -12.48
CA GLU A 97 -5.61 -9.33 -12.79
C GLU A 97 -6.48 -10.36 -12.09
N ASP A 98 -6.29 -11.65 -12.38
CA ASP A 98 -7.15 -12.69 -11.82
C ASP A 98 -7.19 -12.70 -10.29
N CYS A 99 -6.05 -12.47 -9.65
CA CYS A 99 -5.93 -12.59 -8.20
C CYS A 99 -5.51 -11.29 -7.50
N ALA A 100 -5.36 -10.20 -8.25
CA ALA A 100 -4.84 -8.95 -7.70
C ALA A 100 -5.32 -7.75 -8.49
N ILE A 101 -5.29 -6.59 -7.85
CA ILE A 101 -5.47 -5.32 -8.56
C ILE A 101 -4.29 -4.40 -8.25
N SER A 102 -4.08 -3.46 -9.15
CA SER A 102 -3.15 -2.35 -8.94
C SER A 102 -3.95 -1.06 -8.90
N VAL A 103 -3.63 -0.19 -7.95
CA VAL A 103 -4.28 1.09 -7.79
C VAL A 103 -3.23 2.20 -7.70
N ASP A 104 -3.52 3.33 -8.34
CA ASP A 104 -2.71 4.53 -8.25
C ASP A 104 -3.30 5.42 -7.17
N ILE A 105 -2.51 5.72 -6.14
CA ILE A 105 -2.97 6.53 -5.01
C ILE A 105 -3.04 7.99 -5.46
N SER A 106 -4.13 8.65 -5.12
CA SER A 106 -4.42 10.01 -5.55
C SER A 106 -3.34 11.00 -5.10
N ASP A 107 -3.21 12.09 -5.84
CA ASP A 107 -2.25 13.17 -5.56
C ASP A 107 -0.79 12.72 -5.66
N ASN A 108 -0.53 11.71 -6.49
CA ASN A 108 0.82 11.17 -6.70
C ASN A 108 1.47 10.65 -5.42
N GLN A 109 0.66 10.16 -4.48
CA GLN A 109 1.16 9.67 -3.20
C GLN A 109 1.73 8.26 -3.29
N GLY A 110 1.47 7.54 -4.36
CA GLY A 110 2.05 6.24 -4.55
C GLY A 110 1.20 5.26 -5.37
N PHE A 111 1.42 3.99 -5.08
CA PHE A 111 0.88 2.89 -5.84
C PHE A 111 0.73 1.68 -4.92
N PHE A 112 -0.30 0.88 -5.13
CA PHE A 112 -0.48 -0.35 -4.36
C PHE A 112 -0.92 -1.47 -5.30
N LYS A 113 -0.13 -2.55 -5.35
CA LYS A 113 -0.54 -3.80 -5.99
C LYS A 113 -0.85 -4.79 -4.89
N THR A 114 -2.09 -5.25 -4.80
CA THR A 114 -2.54 -6.07 -3.67
C THR A 114 -3.46 -7.20 -4.13
N PRO A 115 -3.43 -8.35 -3.44
CA PRO A 115 -4.31 -9.47 -3.79
C PRO A 115 -5.77 -9.16 -3.46
N MET A 116 -6.67 -9.88 -4.14
CA MET A 116 -8.11 -9.70 -3.96
C MET A 116 -8.58 -9.90 -2.53
N ARG A 117 -7.87 -10.67 -1.71
CA ARG A 117 -8.26 -10.87 -0.31
C ARG A 117 -8.15 -9.61 0.56
N MET A 118 -7.49 -8.56 0.06
CA MET A 118 -7.44 -7.26 0.73
C MET A 118 -8.56 -6.32 0.31
N LEU A 119 -9.44 -6.79 -0.56
CA LEU A 119 -10.44 -5.94 -1.23
C LEU A 119 -11.85 -6.34 -0.85
N LEU A 120 -12.70 -5.35 -0.68
CA LEU A 120 -14.12 -5.53 -0.44
C LEU A 120 -14.90 -4.90 -1.59
N SER A 121 -15.77 -5.68 -2.21
CA SER A 121 -16.53 -5.23 -3.37
C SER A 121 -17.77 -6.09 -3.55
N ASP A 122 -18.86 -5.46 -3.97
CA ASP A 122 -20.09 -6.17 -4.33
C ASP A 122 -20.12 -6.56 -5.79
N VAL A 123 -19.25 -5.99 -6.60
CA VAL A 123 -19.17 -6.21 -8.04
C VAL A 123 -17.72 -6.34 -8.47
N PRO A 124 -17.45 -6.94 -9.64
CA PRO A 124 -16.08 -7.06 -10.13
C PRO A 124 -15.41 -5.70 -10.28
N PHE A 125 -14.10 -5.67 -10.06
CA PHE A 125 -13.31 -4.45 -10.25
C PHE A 125 -13.07 -4.17 -11.72
N GLU A 126 -13.05 -2.90 -12.09
CA GLU A 126 -12.74 -2.42 -13.43
C GLU A 126 -11.75 -1.27 -13.35
N VAL A 127 -10.91 -1.15 -14.37
CA VAL A 127 -9.98 -0.03 -14.50
C VAL A 127 -10.76 1.28 -14.50
N GLY A 128 -10.26 2.27 -13.75
CA GLY A 128 -10.90 3.58 -13.62
C GLY A 128 -11.78 3.73 -12.40
N GLN A 129 -12.10 2.64 -11.72
CA GLN A 129 -12.91 2.71 -10.50
C GLN A 129 -12.13 3.29 -9.33
N THR A 130 -12.86 3.89 -8.41
CA THR A 130 -12.30 4.46 -7.19
C THR A 130 -12.32 3.42 -6.07
N VAL A 131 -11.22 3.35 -5.33
CA VAL A 131 -11.05 2.46 -4.18
C VAL A 131 -10.55 3.32 -3.02
N GLY A 132 -11.08 3.08 -1.83
CA GLY A 132 -10.67 3.83 -0.65
C GLY A 132 -10.35 2.94 0.53
N TRP A 133 -9.51 3.43 1.42
CA TRP A 133 -9.20 2.78 2.69
C TRP A 133 -8.63 3.80 3.67
N ASN A 134 -8.58 3.39 4.94
CA ASN A 134 -7.92 4.18 5.97
C ASN A 134 -6.60 3.52 6.34
N MET A 135 -5.56 4.32 6.55
CA MET A 135 -4.30 3.81 7.06
C MET A 135 -3.59 4.82 7.95
N SER A 136 -2.83 4.32 8.91
CA SER A 136 -1.97 5.16 9.73
C SER A 136 -0.70 5.52 8.96
N LYS A 137 0.05 6.50 9.46
CA LYS A 137 1.42 6.68 9.00
C LYS A 137 2.24 5.45 9.33
N ILE A 138 3.27 5.24 8.55
CA ILE A 138 4.12 4.05 8.65
C ILE A 138 5.28 4.36 9.58
N VAL A 139 5.52 3.49 10.56
CA VAL A 139 6.62 3.63 11.51
C VAL A 139 7.73 2.64 11.20
N GLN A 140 8.96 3.08 11.42
CA GLN A 140 10.13 2.22 11.30
C GLN A 140 10.28 1.43 12.61
N LEU A 141 10.38 0.12 12.51
CA LEU A 141 10.44 -0.76 13.70
C LEU A 141 11.86 -0.91 14.25
N GLY A 142 12.83 -0.26 13.65
CA GLY A 142 14.21 -0.23 14.11
C GLY A 142 15.09 0.45 13.09
N PRO A 143 16.31 0.80 13.46
CA PRO A 143 17.23 1.51 12.57
C PRO A 143 17.92 0.60 11.56
N ASP A 144 17.94 -0.71 11.80
CA ASP A 144 18.74 -1.65 11.04
C ASP A 144 17.93 -2.48 10.07
N ALA A 145 18.57 -2.88 8.97
CA ALA A 145 18.01 -3.84 8.05
C ALA A 145 18.09 -5.25 8.67
N ASP A 146 17.09 -6.07 8.39
CA ASP A 146 17.12 -7.48 8.77
C ASP A 146 17.86 -8.26 7.68
N ASP A 147 18.93 -8.97 8.04
CA ASP A 147 19.77 -9.70 7.10
C ASP A 147 18.98 -10.69 6.25
N LYS A 148 17.97 -11.31 6.81
CA LYS A 148 17.10 -12.24 6.10
C LYS A 148 16.44 -11.54 4.89
N TYR A 149 15.93 -10.33 5.09
CA TYR A 149 15.24 -9.60 4.03
C TYR A 149 16.22 -9.03 3.02
N VAL A 150 17.39 -8.58 3.46
CA VAL A 150 18.45 -8.11 2.57
C VAL A 150 18.87 -9.23 1.62
N SER A 151 19.08 -10.44 2.14
CA SER A 151 19.42 -11.61 1.34
C SER A 151 18.35 -11.93 0.31
N ASN A 152 17.07 -11.84 0.72
CA ASN A 152 15.96 -12.12 -0.19
C ASN A 152 15.89 -11.09 -1.33
N ILE A 153 16.14 -9.82 -1.05
CA ILE A 153 16.17 -8.77 -2.07
C ILE A 153 17.27 -9.05 -3.08
N HIS A 154 18.48 -9.35 -2.62
CA HIS A 154 19.61 -9.64 -3.49
C HIS A 154 19.36 -10.89 -4.34
N ASN A 155 18.73 -11.90 -3.77
CA ASN A 155 18.40 -13.14 -4.50
C ASN A 155 17.38 -12.86 -5.60
N ARG A 156 16.39 -12.03 -5.36
CA ARG A 156 15.42 -11.63 -6.38
C ARG A 156 16.08 -10.87 -7.52
N GLU A 157 16.95 -9.94 -7.21
CA GLU A 157 17.67 -9.15 -8.21
C GLU A 157 18.53 -10.07 -9.08
N ARG A 158 19.28 -10.98 -8.47
CA ARG A 158 20.11 -11.93 -9.20
C ARG A 158 19.27 -12.81 -10.12
N ARG A 159 18.14 -13.31 -9.62
CA ARG A 159 17.23 -14.15 -10.41
C ARG A 159 16.68 -13.40 -11.61
N ALA A 160 16.31 -12.15 -11.43
CA ALA A 160 15.79 -11.31 -12.52
C ALA A 160 16.83 -11.11 -13.61
N ILE A 161 18.10 -10.90 -13.25
CA ILE A 161 19.21 -10.79 -14.20
C ILE A 161 19.40 -12.09 -14.97
N GLU A 162 19.40 -13.23 -14.27
CA GLU A 162 19.54 -14.55 -14.92
C GLU A 162 18.43 -14.81 -15.92
N ILE A 163 17.18 -14.50 -15.58
CA ILE A 163 16.05 -14.67 -16.48
C ILE A 163 16.19 -13.77 -17.70
N SER A 164 16.57 -12.53 -17.50
CA SER A 164 16.80 -11.57 -18.59
C SER A 164 17.87 -12.08 -19.54
N ASN A 165 18.98 -12.63 -18.99
CA ASN A 165 20.08 -13.15 -19.81
C ASN A 165 19.68 -14.37 -20.63
N ARG A 166 18.77 -15.21 -20.09
CA ARG A 166 18.29 -16.38 -20.82
C ARG A 166 17.42 -16.02 -22.03
N ASN A 167 16.75 -14.88 -21.98
CA ASN A 167 15.83 -14.46 -23.02
C ASN A 167 16.50 -13.63 -24.11
N ASN A 168 17.78 -13.40 -23.99
CA ASN A 168 18.57 -12.70 -25.01
C ASN A 168 19.40 -13.70 -25.87
#